data_84c81a1acaa219d03d9febf370a7e718
#
_entry.id   84c81a1acaa219d03d9febf370a7e718
#
_cell.length_a   1.000
_cell.length_b   1.000
_cell.length_c   1.000
_cell.angle_alpha   90.00
_cell.angle_beta   90.00
_cell.angle_gamma   90.00
#
_symmetry.space_group_name_H-M   'P 1'
#
loop_
_entity.id
_entity.type
_entity.pdbx_description
1 polymer ?
#
loop_
_entity_poly.entity_id
_entity_poly.type
_entity_poly.pdbx_seq_one_letter_code
_entity_poly.pdbx_strand_id
1 'polypeptide(L)'
;MEYVRKKPLGFNADAVAMIYAPGDSLSKIKYETFKTRVMQIPGVNNMSFCQIAPLSGDVSETNFSYDGKDNTDFQVRTQVADENYFKLFDLQFIAGEAYSKSDTTNGYVVNETLLKKLNVKSPQDALGKYFSQSDKKAKIVGVVKDFNDKSLKESISPVALRADKDEYYNVAVKMDQQQIMPVMKQVEQLWNTTFTDYVYDSEFVNDNIQGYYEGERIMGILFRVFAGVIIFISFIGLFGLISYVATQRSREVAIRKVLGASTYDLVKMLNGSFLLMVFIANLVAWPLAYLFISKWLSGFVYRIDLSIWPFLIAMTISMVITLITVSLRSYRAASANTIDALKYE
;
A
#
# COMPACT_ATOMS: atom_id res chain seq x y z
N MET A 1 -5.44 2.69 1.87
CA MET A 1 -5.25 1.84 0.66
C MET A 1 -5.32 2.66 -0.63
N GLU A 2 -6.36 3.44 -0.87
CA GLU A 2 -6.48 4.25 -2.09
C GLU A 2 -5.35 5.28 -2.26
N TYR A 3 -4.87 5.85 -1.15
CA TYR A 3 -3.71 6.75 -1.11
C TYR A 3 -2.42 6.08 -1.59
N VAL A 4 -2.15 4.84 -1.14
CA VAL A 4 -0.98 4.06 -1.51
C VAL A 4 -1.00 3.68 -3.00
N ARG A 5 -2.17 3.31 -3.54
CA ARG A 5 -2.34 2.97 -4.97
C ARG A 5 -2.18 4.16 -5.91
N LYS A 6 -2.45 5.38 -5.45
CA LYS A 6 -2.37 6.61 -6.27
C LYS A 6 -1.01 7.31 -6.18
N LYS A 7 -0.11 6.88 -5.28
CA LYS A 7 1.19 7.50 -5.14
C LYS A 7 2.10 7.10 -6.30
N PRO A 8 2.78 8.06 -6.96
CA PRO A 8 3.75 7.73 -7.99
C PRO A 8 4.90 6.92 -7.37
N LEU A 9 5.12 5.71 -7.87
CA LEU A 9 6.17 4.80 -7.41
C LEU A 9 7.57 5.24 -7.86
N GLY A 10 7.65 6.18 -8.79
CA GLY A 10 8.90 6.60 -9.43
C GLY A 10 9.33 5.70 -10.58
N PHE A 11 8.52 4.70 -10.91
CA PHE A 11 8.70 3.80 -12.04
C PHE A 11 7.33 3.33 -12.58
N ASN A 12 7.34 2.73 -13.78
CA ASN A 12 6.14 2.21 -14.43
C ASN A 12 6.22 0.66 -14.47
N ALA A 13 5.26 0.00 -13.84
CA ALA A 13 5.12 -1.46 -13.82
C ALA A 13 3.96 -1.96 -14.69
N ASP A 14 3.29 -1.07 -15.43
CA ASP A 14 2.10 -1.44 -16.21
C ASP A 14 2.45 -2.38 -17.35
N ALA A 15 1.71 -3.49 -17.43
CA ALA A 15 1.89 -4.54 -18.42
C ALA A 15 3.34 -5.06 -18.52
N VAL A 16 4.02 -5.18 -17.36
CA VAL A 16 5.33 -5.80 -17.24
C VAL A 16 5.20 -7.17 -16.60
N ALA A 17 5.64 -8.21 -17.33
CA ALA A 17 5.78 -9.56 -16.81
C ALA A 17 7.25 -9.85 -16.49
N MET A 18 7.49 -10.50 -15.36
CA MET A 18 8.76 -11.09 -14.96
C MET A 18 8.73 -12.58 -15.23
N ILE A 19 9.77 -13.09 -15.89
CA ILE A 19 9.93 -14.51 -16.20
C ILE A 19 11.24 -14.97 -15.58
N TYR A 20 11.24 -16.06 -14.83
CA TYR A 20 12.46 -16.57 -14.21
C TYR A 20 13.46 -17.04 -15.27
N ALA A 21 14.67 -16.46 -15.32
CA ALA A 21 15.69 -16.72 -16.31
C ALA A 21 16.60 -17.90 -15.91
N PRO A 22 16.94 -18.82 -16.82
CA PRO A 22 17.87 -19.89 -16.55
C PRO A 22 19.27 -19.36 -16.20
N GLY A 23 19.85 -19.78 -15.07
CA GLY A 23 21.13 -19.27 -14.56
C GLY A 23 22.38 -19.98 -15.08
N ASP A 24 22.24 -21.08 -15.82
CA ASP A 24 23.38 -21.87 -16.32
C ASP A 24 24.09 -21.23 -17.53
N SER A 25 25.37 -21.53 -17.70
CA SER A 25 26.21 -20.91 -18.72
C SER A 25 25.74 -21.19 -20.16
N LEU A 26 25.14 -22.37 -20.43
CA LEU A 26 24.66 -22.73 -21.77
C LEU A 26 23.40 -21.93 -22.13
N SER A 27 22.51 -21.75 -21.17
CA SER A 27 21.32 -20.92 -21.34
C SER A 27 21.65 -19.44 -21.52
N LYS A 28 22.65 -18.93 -20.79
CA LYS A 28 23.10 -17.54 -20.90
C LYS A 28 23.64 -17.19 -22.29
N ILE A 29 24.20 -18.14 -23.05
CA ILE A 29 24.62 -17.92 -24.44
C ILE A 29 23.41 -17.60 -25.34
N LYS A 30 22.23 -18.15 -25.03
CA LYS A 30 21.01 -17.96 -25.81
C LYS A 30 20.29 -16.64 -25.50
N TYR A 31 20.65 -15.90 -24.45
CA TYR A 31 19.95 -14.70 -23.98
C TYR A 31 19.77 -13.64 -25.08
N GLU A 32 20.82 -13.32 -25.82
CA GLU A 32 20.75 -12.31 -26.89
C GLU A 32 19.85 -12.73 -28.04
N THR A 33 19.91 -14.02 -28.44
CA THR A 33 19.02 -14.54 -29.47
C THR A 33 17.57 -14.53 -29.00
N PHE A 34 17.33 -14.93 -27.76
CA PHE A 34 16.01 -14.91 -27.16
C PHE A 34 15.47 -13.47 -27.10
N LYS A 35 16.25 -12.52 -26.59
CA LYS A 35 15.90 -11.09 -26.54
C LYS A 35 15.52 -10.54 -27.90
N THR A 36 16.33 -10.79 -28.90
CA THR A 36 16.07 -10.34 -30.28
C THR A 36 14.75 -10.89 -30.83
N ARG A 37 14.46 -12.16 -30.58
CA ARG A 37 13.21 -12.80 -31.03
C ARG A 37 11.99 -12.30 -30.27
N VAL A 38 12.08 -12.11 -28.94
CA VAL A 38 10.99 -11.55 -28.13
C VAL A 38 10.66 -10.13 -28.59
N MET A 39 11.67 -9.32 -28.85
CA MET A 39 11.49 -7.94 -29.34
C MET A 39 10.83 -7.85 -30.73
N GLN A 40 10.79 -8.95 -31.51
CA GLN A 40 10.08 -9.03 -32.79
C GLN A 40 8.61 -9.41 -32.64
N ILE A 41 8.17 -9.81 -31.46
CA ILE A 41 6.74 -10.14 -31.21
C ILE A 41 5.91 -8.86 -31.23
N PRO A 42 4.88 -8.76 -32.09
CA PRO A 42 3.99 -7.60 -32.10
C PRO A 42 3.33 -7.40 -30.72
N GLY A 43 3.39 -6.18 -30.20
CA GLY A 43 2.87 -5.85 -28.88
C GLY A 43 3.91 -5.92 -27.76
N VAL A 44 5.16 -6.36 -28.03
CA VAL A 44 6.29 -6.22 -27.08
C VAL A 44 6.91 -4.84 -27.27
N ASN A 45 6.93 -4.04 -26.21
CA ASN A 45 7.46 -2.68 -26.22
C ASN A 45 8.93 -2.62 -25.80
N ASN A 46 9.33 -3.46 -24.84
CA ASN A 46 10.72 -3.55 -24.36
C ASN A 46 10.96 -4.86 -23.62
N MET A 47 12.23 -5.26 -23.51
CA MET A 47 12.69 -6.41 -22.75
C MET A 47 14.02 -6.12 -22.08
N SER A 48 14.17 -6.56 -20.83
CA SER A 48 15.40 -6.39 -20.06
C SER A 48 15.71 -7.66 -19.27
N PHE A 49 16.99 -8.05 -19.23
CA PHE A 49 17.46 -9.01 -18.24
C PHE A 49 17.81 -8.30 -16.96
N CYS A 50 17.38 -8.84 -15.84
CA CYS A 50 17.62 -8.22 -14.53
C CYS A 50 17.64 -9.28 -13.40
N GLN A 51 18.14 -8.85 -12.26
CA GLN A 51 18.05 -9.64 -11.04
C GLN A 51 16.61 -9.63 -10.50
N ILE A 52 16.03 -8.45 -10.37
CA ILE A 52 14.71 -8.22 -9.76
C ILE A 52 14.03 -7.01 -10.40
N ALA A 53 12.70 -6.92 -10.27
CA ALA A 53 11.95 -5.71 -10.58
C ALA A 53 12.13 -4.64 -9.48
N PRO A 54 11.83 -3.36 -9.77
CA PRO A 54 11.65 -2.37 -8.71
C PRO A 54 10.57 -2.81 -7.73
N LEU A 55 10.69 -2.39 -6.46
CA LEU A 55 9.73 -2.72 -5.40
C LEU A 55 9.59 -4.23 -5.16
N SER A 56 10.67 -5.00 -5.32
CA SER A 56 10.71 -6.40 -4.95
C SER A 56 11.20 -6.57 -3.51
N GLY A 57 10.67 -7.59 -2.80
CA GLY A 57 11.03 -7.86 -1.41
C GLY A 57 12.45 -8.36 -1.19
N ASP A 58 13.06 -8.94 -2.22
CA ASP A 58 14.42 -9.48 -2.16
C ASP A 58 15.46 -8.36 -2.22
N VAL A 59 16.19 -8.18 -1.13
CA VAL A 59 17.11 -7.07 -0.95
C VAL A 59 18.51 -7.60 -0.69
N SER A 60 19.44 -7.31 -1.59
CA SER A 60 20.87 -7.44 -1.33
C SER A 60 21.44 -6.06 -1.00
N GLU A 61 21.80 -5.84 0.26
CA GLU A 61 22.49 -4.62 0.70
C GLU A 61 23.94 -4.97 1.05
N THR A 62 24.88 -4.24 0.49
CA THR A 62 26.31 -4.51 0.68
C THR A 62 27.08 -3.23 0.99
N ASN A 63 28.26 -3.40 1.60
CA ASN A 63 29.22 -2.33 1.77
C ASN A 63 29.76 -1.88 0.40
N PHE A 64 30.22 -0.65 0.34
CA PHE A 64 30.70 -0.05 -0.91
C PHE A 64 31.86 0.90 -0.65
N SER A 65 32.55 1.26 -1.72
CA SER A 65 33.50 2.39 -1.69
C SER A 65 33.09 3.46 -2.72
N TYR A 66 33.32 4.72 -2.36
CA TYR A 66 33.05 5.87 -3.20
C TYR A 66 34.30 6.74 -3.32
N ASP A 67 34.70 7.02 -4.55
CA ASP A 67 35.92 7.81 -4.90
C ASP A 67 37.19 7.31 -4.16
N GLY A 68 37.33 5.99 -4.03
CA GLY A 68 38.45 5.32 -3.38
C GLY A 68 38.43 5.27 -1.86
N LYS A 69 37.31 5.67 -1.24
CA LYS A 69 37.08 5.58 0.22
C LYS A 69 36.01 4.56 0.52
N ASP A 70 36.34 3.62 1.40
CA ASP A 70 35.36 2.66 1.89
C ASP A 70 34.35 3.37 2.79
N ASN A 71 33.09 3.04 2.60
CA ASN A 71 31.99 3.57 3.40
C ASN A 71 31.38 2.44 4.24
N THR A 72 31.37 2.63 5.55
CA THR A 72 30.82 1.70 6.54
C THR A 72 29.61 2.27 7.29
N ASP A 73 29.23 3.53 7.03
CA ASP A 73 28.16 4.21 7.77
C ASP A 73 26.78 3.70 7.37
N PHE A 74 26.64 3.22 6.14
CA PHE A 74 25.41 2.62 5.62
C PHE A 74 25.71 1.67 4.46
N GLN A 75 24.78 0.80 4.18
CA GLN A 75 24.86 -0.13 3.04
C GLN A 75 24.10 0.42 1.86
N VAL A 76 24.45 -0.02 0.66
CA VAL A 76 23.79 0.32 -0.60
C VAL A 76 23.15 -0.92 -1.18
N ARG A 77 21.92 -0.78 -1.62
CA ARG A 77 21.19 -1.83 -2.33
C ARG A 77 21.76 -1.98 -3.72
N THR A 78 22.20 -3.19 -4.05
CA THR A 78 22.62 -3.54 -5.40
C THR A 78 21.42 -3.98 -6.21
N GLN A 79 21.26 -3.44 -7.41
CA GLN A 79 20.32 -3.91 -8.39
C GLN A 79 21.05 -4.20 -9.70
N VAL A 80 20.93 -5.44 -10.19
CA VAL A 80 21.64 -5.87 -11.37
C VAL A 80 20.69 -5.99 -12.54
N ALA A 81 20.95 -5.26 -13.62
CA ALA A 81 20.09 -5.24 -14.81
C ALA A 81 20.89 -4.86 -16.06
N ASP A 82 20.36 -5.17 -17.24
CA ASP A 82 20.91 -4.68 -18.49
C ASP A 82 20.52 -3.20 -18.77
N GLU A 83 21.08 -2.63 -19.81
CA GLU A 83 20.88 -1.22 -20.21
C GLU A 83 19.42 -0.86 -20.54
N ASN A 84 18.58 -1.84 -20.85
CA ASN A 84 17.18 -1.60 -21.21
C ASN A 84 16.26 -1.44 -20.00
N TYR A 85 16.71 -1.82 -18.81
CA TYR A 85 15.95 -1.77 -17.56
C TYR A 85 15.39 -0.37 -17.29
N PHE A 86 16.22 0.65 -17.48
CA PHE A 86 15.83 2.05 -17.21
C PHE A 86 14.66 2.49 -18.08
N LYS A 87 14.71 2.16 -19.38
CA LYS A 87 13.63 2.49 -20.32
C LYS A 87 12.40 1.61 -20.08
N LEU A 88 12.59 0.34 -19.70
CA LEU A 88 11.49 -0.59 -19.45
C LEU A 88 10.63 -0.12 -18.28
N PHE A 89 11.26 0.28 -17.18
CA PHE A 89 10.59 0.76 -15.98
C PHE A 89 10.40 2.28 -15.94
N ASP A 90 10.77 3.00 -17.01
CA ASP A 90 10.62 4.45 -17.13
C ASP A 90 11.34 5.22 -15.99
N LEU A 91 12.57 4.78 -15.64
CA LEU A 91 13.37 5.44 -14.61
C LEU A 91 13.93 6.75 -15.16
N GLN A 92 13.66 7.85 -14.46
CA GLN A 92 13.97 9.19 -14.91
C GLN A 92 15.42 9.57 -14.55
N PHE A 93 16.25 9.85 -15.56
CA PHE A 93 17.61 10.37 -15.35
C PHE A 93 17.57 11.86 -14.98
N ILE A 94 18.36 12.25 -13.98
CA ILE A 94 18.57 13.65 -13.57
C ILE A 94 19.98 14.13 -13.90
N ALA A 95 20.93 13.21 -14.14
CA ALA A 95 22.26 13.49 -14.67
C ALA A 95 22.81 12.25 -15.38
N GLY A 96 23.62 12.45 -16.42
CA GLY A 96 24.21 11.34 -17.18
C GLY A 96 23.19 10.50 -17.91
N GLU A 97 23.52 9.24 -18.15
CA GLU A 97 22.73 8.29 -18.92
C GLU A 97 22.91 6.84 -18.41
N ALA A 98 22.20 5.89 -19.01
CA ALA A 98 22.38 4.47 -18.73
C ALA A 98 23.80 4.02 -19.14
N TYR A 99 24.31 3.01 -18.44
CA TYR A 99 25.55 2.35 -18.90
C TYR A 99 25.35 1.67 -20.25
N SER A 100 26.44 1.56 -21.02
CA SER A 100 26.39 0.87 -22.31
C SER A 100 26.24 -0.64 -22.13
N LYS A 101 25.72 -1.30 -23.16
CA LYS A 101 25.58 -2.76 -23.18
C LYS A 101 26.88 -3.46 -22.82
N SER A 102 26.82 -4.33 -21.82
CA SER A 102 27.98 -5.11 -21.37
C SER A 102 27.55 -6.36 -20.62
N ASP A 103 28.34 -7.43 -20.76
CA ASP A 103 28.14 -8.65 -19.96
C ASP A 103 28.67 -8.51 -18.51
N THR A 104 29.51 -7.48 -18.27
CA THR A 104 30.15 -7.19 -16.98
C THR A 104 29.91 -5.73 -16.55
N THR A 105 30.20 -5.42 -15.31
CA THR A 105 30.06 -4.06 -14.77
C THR A 105 31.02 -3.07 -15.46
N ASN A 106 30.47 -2.21 -16.30
CA ASN A 106 31.23 -1.15 -17.02
C ASN A 106 30.83 0.26 -16.57
N GLY A 107 29.80 0.39 -15.74
CA GLY A 107 29.31 1.63 -15.16
C GLY A 107 28.30 1.39 -14.06
N TYR A 108 28.11 2.39 -13.20
CA TYR A 108 27.07 2.42 -12.20
C TYR A 108 26.08 3.54 -12.50
N VAL A 109 24.80 3.26 -12.29
CA VAL A 109 23.76 4.26 -12.19
C VAL A 109 23.25 4.26 -10.74
N VAL A 110 23.15 5.42 -10.12
CA VAL A 110 22.79 5.56 -8.70
C VAL A 110 21.54 6.43 -8.55
N ASN A 111 20.86 6.32 -7.42
CA ASN A 111 19.68 7.17 -7.14
C ASN A 111 20.05 8.43 -6.33
N GLU A 112 19.11 9.39 -6.26
CA GLU A 112 19.29 10.64 -5.50
C GLU A 112 19.55 10.39 -4.01
N THR A 113 18.91 9.39 -3.42
CA THR A 113 19.06 9.05 -2.00
C THR A 113 20.48 8.64 -1.67
N LEU A 114 21.18 7.92 -2.55
CA LEU A 114 22.59 7.62 -2.36
C LEU A 114 23.44 8.89 -2.31
N LEU A 115 23.22 9.82 -3.24
CA LEU A 115 23.98 11.07 -3.29
C LEU A 115 23.72 11.95 -2.06
N LYS A 116 22.47 12.02 -1.59
CA LYS A 116 22.11 12.72 -0.36
C LYS A 116 22.85 12.16 0.86
N LYS A 117 22.93 10.84 0.99
CA LYS A 117 23.66 10.18 2.08
C LYS A 117 25.17 10.39 1.99
N LEU A 118 25.72 10.48 0.78
CA LEU A 118 27.14 10.79 0.54
C LEU A 118 27.45 12.29 0.66
N ASN A 119 26.47 13.14 0.94
CA ASN A 119 26.59 14.60 0.97
C ASN A 119 27.13 15.20 -0.34
N VAL A 120 26.82 14.57 -1.48
CA VAL A 120 27.15 15.09 -2.81
C VAL A 120 26.17 16.20 -3.16
N LYS A 121 26.68 17.39 -3.47
CA LYS A 121 25.87 18.60 -3.63
C LYS A 121 25.05 18.61 -4.93
N SER A 122 25.62 18.12 -6.01
CA SER A 122 24.98 18.08 -7.33
C SER A 122 25.06 16.68 -7.94
N PRO A 123 24.02 16.20 -8.61
CA PRO A 123 24.08 14.94 -9.33
C PRO A 123 25.21 14.87 -10.34
N GLN A 124 25.57 16.00 -10.95
CA GLN A 124 26.67 16.12 -11.93
C GLN A 124 28.04 15.85 -11.28
N ASP A 125 28.22 16.20 -9.99
CA ASP A 125 29.49 16.00 -9.28
C ASP A 125 29.78 14.51 -9.01
N ALA A 126 28.77 13.64 -9.09
CA ALA A 126 28.91 12.21 -8.95
C ALA A 126 29.41 11.54 -10.23
N LEU A 127 29.13 12.14 -11.40
CA LEU A 127 29.50 11.55 -12.69
C LEU A 127 31.04 11.44 -12.83
N GLY A 128 31.49 10.29 -13.32
CA GLY A 128 32.90 9.97 -13.50
C GLY A 128 33.62 9.56 -12.22
N LYS A 129 33.02 9.69 -11.01
CA LYS A 129 33.60 9.19 -9.77
C LYS A 129 33.55 7.68 -9.73
N TYR A 130 34.56 7.07 -9.11
CA TYR A 130 34.57 5.62 -8.96
C TYR A 130 33.66 5.16 -7.85
N PHE A 131 32.92 4.13 -8.17
CA PHE A 131 32.08 3.38 -7.22
C PHE A 131 32.49 1.90 -7.27
N SER A 132 32.55 1.25 -6.13
CA SER A 132 32.84 -0.18 -6.04
C SER A 132 31.93 -0.87 -5.05
N GLN A 133 31.43 -2.02 -5.43
CA GLN A 133 30.58 -2.87 -4.61
C GLN A 133 30.84 -4.34 -4.97
N SER A 134 31.05 -5.21 -3.98
CA SER A 134 31.36 -6.63 -4.19
C SER A 134 32.49 -6.85 -5.21
N ASP A 135 33.62 -6.11 -5.08
CA ASP A 135 34.80 -6.13 -5.94
C ASP A 135 34.58 -5.69 -7.40
N LYS A 136 33.36 -5.23 -7.73
CA LYS A 136 33.05 -4.65 -9.05
C LYS A 136 33.29 -3.14 -9.00
N LYS A 137 34.37 -2.65 -9.61
CA LYS A 137 34.71 -1.23 -9.64
C LYS A 137 34.49 -0.62 -11.01
N ALA A 138 33.64 0.43 -11.07
CA ALA A 138 33.41 1.20 -12.29
C ALA A 138 33.08 2.67 -11.94
N LYS A 139 32.96 3.51 -12.98
CA LYS A 139 32.55 4.91 -12.79
C LYS A 139 31.03 5.03 -12.68
N ILE A 140 30.56 6.01 -11.94
CA ILE A 140 29.17 6.45 -11.99
C ILE A 140 28.96 7.16 -13.33
N VAL A 141 28.04 6.64 -14.15
CA VAL A 141 27.74 7.16 -15.50
C VAL A 141 26.38 7.86 -15.55
N GLY A 142 25.50 7.59 -14.58
CA GLY A 142 24.18 8.18 -14.51
C GLY A 142 23.65 8.28 -13.09
N VAL A 143 22.72 9.21 -12.91
CA VAL A 143 21.97 9.40 -11.68
C VAL A 143 20.49 9.43 -12.04
N VAL A 144 19.71 8.55 -11.43
CA VAL A 144 18.26 8.49 -11.59
C VAL A 144 17.56 9.15 -10.41
N LYS A 145 16.37 9.65 -10.67
CA LYS A 145 15.46 10.13 -9.63
C LYS A 145 15.12 8.99 -8.67
N ASP A 146 14.82 9.34 -7.44
CA ASP A 146 14.39 8.37 -6.44
C ASP A 146 13.14 7.61 -6.92
N PHE A 147 13.17 6.29 -6.79
CA PHE A 147 12.05 5.39 -7.04
C PHE A 147 11.89 4.43 -5.85
N ASN A 148 10.67 3.92 -5.66
CA ASN A 148 10.41 3.00 -4.56
C ASN A 148 11.00 1.62 -4.88
N ASP A 149 12.05 1.28 -4.17
CA ASP A 149 12.77 0.00 -4.28
C ASP A 149 12.24 -1.06 -3.31
N LYS A 150 11.53 -0.60 -2.27
CA LYS A 150 10.89 -1.40 -1.22
C LYS A 150 9.43 -0.99 -1.05
N SER A 151 8.72 -1.70 -0.16
CA SER A 151 7.36 -1.35 0.24
C SER A 151 7.25 0.14 0.60
N LEU A 152 6.13 0.77 0.24
CA LEU A 152 5.80 2.15 0.63
C LEU A 152 5.71 2.39 2.14
N LYS A 153 5.91 1.36 2.96
CA LYS A 153 6.08 1.47 4.42
C LYS A 153 7.48 1.94 4.80
N GLU A 154 8.44 1.74 3.92
CA GLU A 154 9.85 2.02 4.16
C GLU A 154 10.30 3.26 3.39
N SER A 155 11.38 3.86 3.86
CA SER A 155 12.06 4.94 3.12
C SER A 155 12.78 4.37 1.90
N ILE A 156 12.88 5.17 0.84
CA ILE A 156 13.66 4.82 -0.34
C ILE A 156 15.11 4.57 0.08
N SER A 157 15.65 3.42 -0.34
CA SER A 157 17.02 3.03 -0.04
C SER A 157 18.04 3.76 -0.94
N PRO A 158 19.29 3.88 -0.53
CA PRO A 158 20.38 4.18 -1.46
C PRO A 158 20.56 2.98 -2.40
N VAL A 159 20.43 3.20 -3.70
CA VAL A 159 20.49 2.16 -4.74
C VAL A 159 21.62 2.43 -5.71
N ALA A 160 22.35 1.37 -6.09
CA ALA A 160 23.30 1.35 -7.19
C ALA A 160 22.93 0.24 -8.18
N LEU A 161 22.72 0.62 -9.44
CA LEU A 161 22.42 -0.31 -10.54
C LEU A 161 23.67 -0.55 -11.37
N ARG A 162 23.88 -1.79 -11.79
CA ARG A 162 25.00 -2.21 -12.66
C ARG A 162 24.60 -3.35 -13.60
N ALA A 163 25.37 -3.54 -14.65
CA ALA A 163 25.26 -4.72 -15.50
C ALA A 163 26.13 -5.84 -14.97
N ASP A 164 25.62 -7.05 -14.94
CA ASP A 164 26.38 -8.28 -14.75
C ASP A 164 25.54 -9.48 -15.17
N LYS A 165 25.86 -10.07 -16.31
CA LYS A 165 25.10 -11.17 -16.91
C LYS A 165 25.03 -12.41 -16.03
N ASP A 166 26.00 -12.60 -15.16
CA ASP A 166 26.03 -13.75 -14.27
C ASP A 166 25.00 -13.66 -13.14
N GLU A 167 24.53 -12.45 -12.86
CA GLU A 167 23.56 -12.17 -11.81
C GLU A 167 22.16 -11.84 -12.36
N TYR A 168 21.86 -12.12 -13.64
CA TYR A 168 20.51 -12.01 -14.18
C TYR A 168 19.70 -13.26 -13.84
N TYR A 169 18.67 -13.10 -13.06
CA TYR A 169 17.77 -14.18 -12.63
C TYR A 169 16.37 -14.06 -13.23
N ASN A 170 16.09 -12.96 -13.89
CA ASN A 170 14.77 -12.69 -14.46
C ASN A 170 14.87 -11.99 -15.81
N VAL A 171 13.81 -12.17 -16.58
CA VAL A 171 13.51 -11.43 -17.80
C VAL A 171 12.28 -10.57 -17.56
N ALA A 172 12.42 -9.26 -17.68
CA ALA A 172 11.28 -8.35 -17.66
C ALA A 172 10.82 -8.08 -19.10
N VAL A 173 9.54 -8.29 -19.40
CA VAL A 173 8.95 -8.03 -20.71
C VAL A 173 7.83 -7.01 -20.54
N LYS A 174 7.97 -5.84 -21.17
CA LYS A 174 6.94 -4.79 -21.23
C LYS A 174 6.15 -4.92 -22.53
N MET A 175 4.84 -4.92 -22.42
CA MET A 175 3.96 -5.16 -23.54
C MET A 175 2.79 -4.17 -23.59
N ASP A 176 2.07 -4.15 -24.69
CA ASP A 176 0.84 -3.39 -24.83
C ASP A 176 -0.25 -3.97 -23.93
N GLN A 177 -0.92 -3.11 -23.15
CA GLN A 177 -2.01 -3.51 -22.26
C GLN A 177 -3.16 -4.23 -22.96
N GLN A 178 -3.40 -3.91 -24.24
CA GLN A 178 -4.46 -4.54 -25.03
C GLN A 178 -4.07 -5.92 -25.60
N GLN A 179 -2.78 -6.28 -25.58
CA GLN A 179 -2.25 -7.49 -26.21
C GLN A 179 -1.53 -8.42 -25.22
N ILE A 180 -1.76 -8.27 -23.92
CA ILE A 180 -1.06 -9.03 -22.87
C ILE A 180 -1.13 -10.55 -23.13
N MET A 181 -2.33 -11.12 -23.25
CA MET A 181 -2.50 -12.57 -23.39
C MET A 181 -1.92 -13.14 -24.70
N PRO A 182 -2.14 -12.53 -25.88
CA PRO A 182 -1.50 -12.99 -27.11
C PRO A 182 0.02 -12.94 -27.08
N VAL A 183 0.59 -11.86 -26.51
CA VAL A 183 2.05 -11.68 -26.38
C VAL A 183 2.63 -12.73 -25.44
N MET A 184 2.04 -12.91 -24.23
CA MET A 184 2.52 -13.90 -23.26
C MET A 184 2.53 -15.31 -23.83
N LYS A 185 1.50 -15.70 -24.60
CA LYS A 185 1.47 -17.00 -25.26
C LYS A 185 2.59 -17.19 -26.29
N GLN A 186 2.91 -16.14 -27.06
CA GLN A 186 4.02 -16.19 -28.00
C GLN A 186 5.39 -16.23 -27.29
N VAL A 187 5.54 -15.48 -26.20
CA VAL A 187 6.75 -15.51 -25.37
C VAL A 187 6.95 -16.88 -24.74
N GLU A 188 5.88 -17.51 -24.23
CA GLU A 188 5.89 -18.87 -23.68
C GLU A 188 6.30 -19.91 -24.74
N GLN A 189 5.74 -19.85 -25.94
CA GLN A 189 6.11 -20.74 -27.05
C GLN A 189 7.59 -20.58 -27.42
N LEU A 190 8.06 -19.33 -27.48
CA LEU A 190 9.46 -19.04 -27.77
C LEU A 190 10.38 -19.53 -26.65
N TRP A 191 9.96 -19.36 -25.39
CA TRP A 191 10.66 -19.88 -24.22
C TRP A 191 10.83 -21.39 -24.28
N ASN A 192 9.72 -22.13 -24.44
CA ASN A 192 9.70 -23.58 -24.47
C ASN A 192 10.54 -24.18 -25.62
N THR A 193 10.72 -23.43 -26.71
CA THR A 193 11.60 -23.83 -27.82
C THR A 193 13.06 -23.46 -27.62
N THR A 194 13.36 -22.44 -26.80
CA THR A 194 14.70 -21.93 -26.55
C THR A 194 15.35 -22.57 -25.32
N PHE A 195 14.58 -22.72 -24.25
CA PHE A 195 15.01 -23.21 -22.94
C PHE A 195 14.23 -24.49 -22.57
N THR A 196 14.46 -25.55 -23.32
CA THR A 196 13.70 -26.83 -23.24
C THR A 196 13.74 -27.50 -21.87
N ASP A 197 14.80 -27.26 -21.09
CA ASP A 197 15.04 -27.88 -19.79
C ASP A 197 14.48 -27.05 -18.63
N TYR A 198 13.84 -25.91 -18.91
CA TYR A 198 13.32 -24.99 -17.92
C TYR A 198 11.83 -24.75 -18.10
N VAL A 199 11.09 -24.84 -17.01
CA VAL A 199 9.67 -24.54 -16.98
C VAL A 199 9.45 -23.04 -17.17
N TYR A 200 8.51 -22.67 -18.01
CA TYR A 200 8.08 -21.29 -18.14
C TYR A 200 7.27 -20.90 -16.90
N ASP A 201 7.76 -19.92 -16.17
CA ASP A 201 7.10 -19.34 -15.00
C ASP A 201 7.14 -17.83 -15.11
N SER A 202 5.99 -17.20 -14.99
CA SER A 202 5.85 -15.75 -15.18
C SER A 202 4.85 -15.12 -14.23
N GLU A 203 5.21 -13.98 -13.68
CA GLU A 203 4.39 -13.18 -12.77
C GLU A 203 4.32 -11.73 -13.25
N PHE A 204 3.17 -11.07 -13.08
CA PHE A 204 3.08 -9.65 -13.36
C PHE A 204 3.61 -8.81 -12.20
N VAL A 205 4.41 -7.78 -12.51
CA VAL A 205 4.98 -6.88 -11.49
C VAL A 205 3.87 -6.23 -10.66
N ASN A 206 2.77 -5.83 -11.28
CA ASN A 206 1.63 -5.26 -10.57
C ASN A 206 0.96 -6.23 -9.59
N ASP A 207 0.93 -7.52 -9.89
CA ASP A 207 0.35 -8.54 -9.01
C ASP A 207 1.25 -8.74 -7.78
N ASN A 208 2.57 -8.78 -7.98
CA ASN A 208 3.54 -8.83 -6.90
C ASN A 208 3.44 -7.60 -5.99
N ILE A 209 3.34 -6.39 -6.58
CA ILE A 209 3.11 -5.15 -5.82
C ILE A 209 1.81 -5.24 -5.00
N GLN A 210 0.72 -5.77 -5.57
CA GLN A 210 -0.53 -5.97 -4.84
C GLN A 210 -0.36 -6.99 -3.70
N GLY A 211 0.38 -8.06 -3.91
CA GLY A 211 0.68 -9.08 -2.92
C GLY A 211 1.31 -8.51 -1.64
N TYR A 212 2.20 -7.52 -1.76
CA TYR A 212 2.80 -6.84 -0.59
C TYR A 212 1.78 -6.14 0.30
N TYR A 213 0.61 -5.75 -0.24
CA TYR A 213 -0.44 -5.04 0.48
C TYR A 213 -1.68 -5.89 0.77
N GLU A 214 -1.64 -7.19 0.43
CA GLU A 214 -2.75 -8.12 0.67
C GLU A 214 -3.07 -8.23 2.18
N GLY A 215 -2.04 -8.30 3.02
CA GLY A 215 -2.20 -8.34 4.48
C GLY A 215 -2.96 -7.14 5.02
N GLU A 216 -2.64 -5.93 4.54
CA GLU A 216 -3.34 -4.70 4.92
C GLU A 216 -4.77 -4.66 4.39
N ARG A 217 -5.01 -5.21 3.20
CA ARG A 217 -6.35 -5.35 2.62
C ARG A 217 -7.22 -6.25 3.49
N ILE A 218 -6.71 -7.41 3.87
CA ILE A 218 -7.39 -8.36 4.76
C ILE A 218 -7.65 -7.72 6.12
N MET A 219 -6.66 -7.06 6.71
CA MET A 219 -6.81 -6.35 7.98
C MET A 219 -7.91 -5.28 7.90
N GLY A 220 -7.95 -4.52 6.80
CA GLY A 220 -8.99 -3.52 6.55
C GLY A 220 -10.40 -4.11 6.41
N ILE A 221 -10.51 -5.33 5.85
CA ILE A 221 -11.79 -6.06 5.80
C ILE A 221 -12.20 -6.50 7.20
N LEU A 222 -11.28 -7.11 7.95
CA LEU A 222 -11.52 -7.56 9.33
C LEU A 222 -11.98 -6.40 10.23
N PHE A 223 -11.32 -5.25 10.17
CA PHE A 223 -11.74 -4.07 10.94
C PHE A 223 -13.17 -3.62 10.59
N ARG A 224 -13.57 -3.64 9.32
CA ARG A 224 -14.93 -3.30 8.91
C ARG A 224 -15.95 -4.29 9.43
N VAL A 225 -15.65 -5.59 9.37
CA VAL A 225 -16.53 -6.64 9.87
C VAL A 225 -16.70 -6.51 11.40
N PHE A 226 -15.58 -6.40 12.14
CA PHE A 226 -15.63 -6.23 13.60
C PHE A 226 -16.35 -4.94 14.01
N ALA A 227 -16.13 -3.82 13.30
CA ALA A 227 -16.87 -2.58 13.55
C ALA A 227 -18.37 -2.78 13.36
N GLY A 228 -18.78 -3.49 12.30
CA GLY A 228 -20.19 -3.85 12.08
C GLY A 228 -20.79 -4.67 13.23
N VAL A 229 -20.07 -5.69 13.69
CA VAL A 229 -20.49 -6.52 14.83
C VAL A 229 -20.59 -5.69 16.11
N ILE A 230 -19.62 -4.83 16.42
CA ILE A 230 -19.64 -3.96 17.60
C ILE A 230 -20.83 -2.99 17.55
N ILE A 231 -21.11 -2.38 16.38
CA ILE A 231 -22.26 -1.50 16.19
C ILE A 231 -23.56 -2.27 16.44
N PHE A 232 -23.67 -3.51 15.94
CA PHE A 232 -24.86 -4.35 16.14
C PHE A 232 -25.07 -4.72 17.61
N ILE A 233 -24.02 -5.14 18.31
CA ILE A 233 -24.10 -5.45 19.77
C ILE A 233 -24.46 -4.19 20.55
N SER A 234 -23.87 -3.04 20.22
CA SER A 234 -24.16 -1.76 20.86
C SER A 234 -25.63 -1.35 20.66
N PHE A 235 -26.19 -1.60 19.47
CA PHE A 235 -27.58 -1.38 19.17
C PHE A 235 -28.52 -2.24 20.06
N ILE A 236 -28.21 -3.55 20.22
CA ILE A 236 -28.97 -4.44 21.10
C ILE A 236 -28.87 -3.98 22.57
N GLY A 237 -27.65 -3.61 23.02
CA GLY A 237 -27.45 -3.11 24.37
C GLY A 237 -28.23 -1.81 24.65
N LEU A 238 -28.19 -0.86 23.72
CA LEU A 238 -28.95 0.40 23.82
C LEU A 238 -30.45 0.14 23.81
N PHE A 239 -30.91 -0.76 22.94
CA PHE A 239 -32.30 -1.15 22.87
C PHE A 239 -32.82 -1.75 24.19
N GLY A 240 -32.02 -2.62 24.84
CA GLY A 240 -32.34 -3.19 26.15
C GLY A 240 -32.36 -2.12 27.25
N LEU A 241 -31.40 -1.24 27.28
CA LEU A 241 -31.29 -0.15 28.24
C LEU A 241 -32.48 0.82 28.13
N ILE A 242 -32.86 1.23 26.91
CA ILE A 242 -34.01 2.10 26.68
C ILE A 242 -35.29 1.43 27.15
N SER A 243 -35.46 0.13 26.85
CA SER A 243 -36.65 -0.62 27.28
C SER A 243 -36.77 -0.66 28.79
N TYR A 244 -35.66 -0.87 29.52
CA TYR A 244 -35.60 -0.86 30.97
C TYR A 244 -35.93 0.53 31.53
N VAL A 245 -35.27 1.58 31.04
CA VAL A 245 -35.50 2.97 31.50
C VAL A 245 -36.95 3.42 31.20
N ALA A 246 -37.52 3.06 30.04
CA ALA A 246 -38.88 3.39 29.70
C ALA A 246 -39.88 2.72 30.65
N THR A 247 -39.63 1.46 31.05
CA THR A 247 -40.46 0.76 32.05
C THR A 247 -40.31 1.39 33.43
N GLN A 248 -39.11 1.71 33.88
CA GLN A 248 -38.85 2.35 35.17
C GLN A 248 -39.51 3.74 35.28
N ARG A 249 -39.52 4.51 34.19
CA ARG A 249 -40.13 5.86 34.12
C ARG A 249 -41.59 5.85 33.66
N SER A 250 -42.24 4.69 33.55
CA SER A 250 -43.62 4.59 33.06
C SER A 250 -44.60 5.38 33.88
N ARG A 251 -44.44 5.41 35.21
CA ARG A 251 -45.27 6.23 36.12
C ARG A 251 -45.08 7.72 35.89
N GLU A 252 -43.85 8.21 35.74
CA GLU A 252 -43.55 9.60 35.45
C GLU A 252 -44.18 10.04 34.12
N VAL A 253 -44.00 9.19 33.10
CA VAL A 253 -44.58 9.39 31.76
C VAL A 253 -46.12 9.43 31.84
N ALA A 254 -46.73 8.50 32.58
CA ALA A 254 -48.21 8.45 32.75
C ALA A 254 -48.74 9.71 33.46
N ILE A 255 -48.12 10.12 34.56
CA ILE A 255 -48.50 11.34 35.30
C ILE A 255 -48.42 12.58 34.39
N ARG A 256 -47.32 12.75 33.66
CA ARG A 256 -47.18 13.90 32.75
C ARG A 256 -48.18 13.88 31.61
N LYS A 257 -48.51 12.69 31.11
CA LYS A 257 -49.54 12.52 30.06
C LYS A 257 -50.91 12.90 30.54
N VAL A 258 -51.27 12.54 31.80
CA VAL A 258 -52.55 12.94 32.44
C VAL A 258 -52.58 14.46 32.68
N LEU A 259 -51.44 15.08 32.98
CA LEU A 259 -51.28 16.51 33.10
C LEU A 259 -51.23 17.27 31.75
N GLY A 260 -51.43 16.60 30.64
CA GLY A 260 -51.57 17.23 29.33
C GLY A 260 -50.30 17.30 28.52
N ALA A 261 -49.16 16.64 28.92
CA ALA A 261 -47.96 16.60 28.13
C ALA A 261 -48.19 15.81 26.83
N SER A 262 -47.75 16.34 25.70
CA SER A 262 -47.84 15.68 24.41
C SER A 262 -46.87 14.48 24.35
N THR A 263 -47.19 13.48 23.52
CA THR A 263 -46.32 12.34 23.25
C THR A 263 -44.93 12.82 22.72
N TYR A 264 -44.91 13.91 21.95
CA TYR A 264 -43.71 14.52 21.44
C TYR A 264 -42.79 15.06 22.57
N ASP A 265 -43.36 15.73 23.59
CA ASP A 265 -42.58 16.27 24.70
C ASP A 265 -41.90 15.16 25.53
N LEU A 266 -42.62 14.04 25.71
CA LEU A 266 -42.12 12.85 26.41
C LEU A 266 -40.96 12.19 25.62
N VAL A 267 -41.14 12.02 24.32
CA VAL A 267 -40.11 11.47 23.43
C VAL A 267 -38.89 12.39 23.38
N LYS A 268 -39.06 13.71 23.30
CA LYS A 268 -37.99 14.71 23.32
C LYS A 268 -37.20 14.66 24.62
N MET A 269 -37.85 14.54 25.75
CA MET A 269 -37.19 14.44 27.06
C MET A 269 -36.33 13.19 27.18
N LEU A 270 -36.83 12.03 26.76
CA LEU A 270 -36.09 10.79 26.79
C LEU A 270 -34.88 10.84 25.80
N ASN A 271 -35.13 11.30 24.58
CA ASN A 271 -34.04 11.47 23.60
C ASN A 271 -32.93 12.37 24.12
N GLY A 272 -33.24 13.50 24.76
CA GLY A 272 -32.24 14.42 25.27
C GLY A 272 -31.23 13.76 26.23
N SER A 273 -31.73 12.93 27.15
CA SER A 273 -30.91 12.23 28.13
C SER A 273 -29.91 11.23 27.45
N PHE A 274 -30.43 10.46 26.50
CA PHE A 274 -29.61 9.47 25.80
C PHE A 274 -28.61 10.13 24.82
N LEU A 275 -29.03 11.16 24.09
CA LEU A 275 -28.14 11.91 23.19
C LEU A 275 -26.99 12.58 23.95
N LEU A 276 -27.26 13.16 25.13
CA LEU A 276 -26.23 13.73 25.98
C LEU A 276 -25.21 12.67 26.43
N MET A 277 -25.69 11.49 26.83
CA MET A 277 -24.82 10.37 27.24
C MET A 277 -23.94 9.90 26.09
N VAL A 278 -24.48 9.75 24.89
CA VAL A 278 -23.73 9.36 23.70
C VAL A 278 -22.74 10.47 23.29
N PHE A 279 -23.11 11.72 23.41
CA PHE A 279 -22.21 12.84 23.15
C PHE A 279 -20.99 12.82 24.09
N ILE A 280 -21.21 12.66 25.41
CA ILE A 280 -20.13 12.55 26.40
C ILE A 280 -19.25 11.34 26.11
N ALA A 281 -19.84 10.18 25.77
CA ALA A 281 -19.10 8.98 25.40
C ALA A 281 -18.19 9.21 24.19
N ASN A 282 -18.67 9.93 23.17
CA ASN A 282 -17.85 10.31 22.00
C ASN A 282 -16.67 11.22 22.40
N LEU A 283 -16.89 12.21 23.29
CA LEU A 283 -15.80 13.09 23.75
C LEU A 283 -14.68 12.33 24.46
N VAL A 284 -15.00 11.21 25.15
CA VAL A 284 -14.01 10.34 25.78
C VAL A 284 -13.36 9.40 24.74
N ALA A 285 -14.14 8.88 23.81
CA ALA A 285 -13.67 7.92 22.81
C ALA A 285 -12.69 8.57 21.78
N TRP A 286 -12.89 9.84 21.41
CA TRP A 286 -12.08 10.53 20.43
C TRP A 286 -10.57 10.61 20.78
N PRO A 287 -10.18 11.10 21.97
CA PRO A 287 -8.77 11.14 22.35
C PRO A 287 -8.13 9.75 22.35
N LEU A 288 -8.86 8.73 22.84
CA LEU A 288 -8.36 7.36 22.85
C LEU A 288 -8.17 6.83 21.43
N ALA A 289 -9.16 6.99 20.57
CA ALA A 289 -9.06 6.58 19.16
C ALA A 289 -7.92 7.33 18.45
N TYR A 290 -7.76 8.63 18.68
CA TYR A 290 -6.67 9.42 18.10
C TYR A 290 -5.30 8.88 18.52
N LEU A 291 -5.09 8.58 19.81
CA LEU A 291 -3.83 8.04 20.31
C LEU A 291 -3.50 6.67 19.68
N PHE A 292 -4.47 5.77 19.62
CA PHE A 292 -4.28 4.45 19.02
C PHE A 292 -3.96 4.55 17.52
N ILE A 293 -4.75 5.31 16.76
CA ILE A 293 -4.57 5.45 15.31
C ILE A 293 -3.25 6.18 15.01
N SER A 294 -2.91 7.24 15.76
CA SER A 294 -1.65 7.97 15.61
C SER A 294 -0.44 7.07 15.85
N LYS A 295 -0.48 6.24 16.92
CA LYS A 295 0.57 5.28 17.21
C LYS A 295 0.69 4.22 16.12
N TRP A 296 -0.42 3.71 15.59
CA TRP A 296 -0.41 2.74 14.49
C TRP A 296 0.15 3.36 13.21
N LEU A 297 -0.27 4.58 12.86
CA LEU A 297 0.22 5.30 11.68
C LEU A 297 1.70 5.69 11.81
N SER A 298 2.26 5.83 13.01
CA SER A 298 3.69 6.16 13.19
C SER A 298 4.63 5.06 12.66
N GLY A 299 4.14 3.84 12.47
CA GLY A 299 4.86 2.73 11.83
C GLY A 299 4.97 2.83 10.30
N PHE A 300 4.35 3.84 9.68
CA PHE A 300 4.39 4.04 8.22
C PHE A 300 5.18 5.29 7.90
N VAL A 301 6.16 5.19 6.98
CA VAL A 301 6.94 6.34 6.47
C VAL A 301 6.01 7.29 5.70
N TYR A 302 5.15 6.72 4.87
CA TYR A 302 4.15 7.47 4.11
C TYR A 302 2.78 7.33 4.77
N ARG A 303 2.43 8.30 5.61
CA ARG A 303 1.18 8.32 6.37
C ARG A 303 0.31 9.50 5.95
N ILE A 304 -1.00 9.30 6.08
CA ILE A 304 -1.97 10.38 5.95
C ILE A 304 -2.07 11.13 7.28
N ASP A 305 -2.24 12.42 7.23
CA ASP A 305 -2.56 13.20 8.42
C ASP A 305 -3.97 12.86 8.91
N LEU A 306 -4.09 12.68 10.23
CA LEU A 306 -5.38 12.39 10.86
C LEU A 306 -6.28 13.63 10.79
N SER A 307 -7.27 13.57 9.92
CA SER A 307 -8.30 14.59 9.82
C SER A 307 -9.36 14.41 10.91
N ILE A 308 -10.03 15.50 11.28
CA ILE A 308 -11.16 15.47 12.21
C ILE A 308 -12.43 14.84 11.62
N TRP A 309 -12.54 14.77 10.29
CA TRP A 309 -13.74 14.32 9.58
C TRP A 309 -14.20 12.90 9.93
N PRO A 310 -13.34 11.87 10.03
CA PRO A 310 -13.76 10.53 10.45
C PRO A 310 -14.44 10.51 11.82
N PHE A 311 -13.94 11.32 12.76
CA PHE A 311 -14.51 11.43 14.12
C PHE A 311 -15.88 12.10 14.09
N LEU A 312 -16.04 13.18 13.33
CA LEU A 312 -17.34 13.85 13.15
C LEU A 312 -18.36 12.93 12.48
N ILE A 313 -17.97 12.17 11.47
CA ILE A 313 -18.85 11.20 10.80
C ILE A 313 -19.28 10.10 11.79
N ALA A 314 -18.34 9.53 12.55
CA ALA A 314 -18.64 8.50 13.54
C ALA A 314 -19.59 9.01 14.63
N MET A 315 -19.37 10.23 15.12
CA MET A 315 -20.26 10.89 16.08
C MET A 315 -21.67 11.11 15.49
N THR A 316 -21.75 11.62 14.27
CA THR A 316 -23.05 11.84 13.61
C THR A 316 -23.82 10.53 13.44
N ILE A 317 -23.17 9.47 12.97
CA ILE A 317 -23.77 8.14 12.81
C ILE A 317 -24.26 7.59 14.16
N SER A 318 -23.43 7.65 15.21
CA SER A 318 -23.81 7.18 16.55
C SER A 318 -25.01 7.94 17.12
N MET A 319 -25.05 9.26 16.94
CA MET A 319 -26.21 10.10 17.35
C MET A 319 -27.48 9.78 16.57
N VAL A 320 -27.38 9.60 15.24
CA VAL A 320 -28.56 9.24 14.41
C VAL A 320 -29.09 7.88 14.79
N ILE A 321 -28.25 6.87 14.98
CA ILE A 321 -28.66 5.54 15.44
C ILE A 321 -29.37 5.63 16.79
N THR A 322 -28.80 6.38 17.74
CA THR A 322 -29.39 6.60 19.07
C THR A 322 -30.77 7.28 18.96
N LEU A 323 -30.84 8.36 18.19
CA LEU A 323 -32.09 9.11 17.99
C LEU A 323 -33.20 8.22 17.44
N ILE A 324 -32.90 7.43 16.40
CA ILE A 324 -33.90 6.51 15.81
C ILE A 324 -34.34 5.46 16.84
N THR A 325 -33.37 4.83 17.52
CA THR A 325 -33.64 3.75 18.47
C THR A 325 -34.47 4.23 19.65
N VAL A 326 -34.08 5.37 20.26
CA VAL A 326 -34.78 5.96 21.40
C VAL A 326 -36.15 6.44 21.00
N SER A 327 -36.30 7.14 19.86
CA SER A 327 -37.57 7.64 19.36
C SER A 327 -38.57 6.54 19.12
N LEU A 328 -38.20 5.44 18.47
CA LEU A 328 -39.08 4.29 18.20
C LEU A 328 -39.57 3.65 19.48
N ARG A 329 -38.70 3.48 20.47
CA ARG A 329 -39.09 2.87 21.75
C ARG A 329 -39.89 3.81 22.65
N SER A 330 -39.47 5.07 22.76
CA SER A 330 -40.15 6.09 23.53
C SER A 330 -41.56 6.35 23.00
N TYR A 331 -41.72 6.35 21.65
CA TYR A 331 -43.03 6.49 21.04
C TYR A 331 -43.96 5.31 21.39
N ARG A 332 -43.48 4.07 21.33
CA ARG A 332 -44.23 2.88 21.73
C ARG A 332 -44.61 2.93 23.22
N ALA A 333 -43.68 3.32 24.09
CA ALA A 333 -43.94 3.44 25.53
C ALA A 333 -44.94 4.57 25.84
N ALA A 334 -44.85 5.73 25.19
CA ALA A 334 -45.75 6.85 25.36
C ALA A 334 -47.14 6.63 24.73
N SER A 335 -47.24 5.71 23.74
CA SER A 335 -48.51 5.34 23.10
C SER A 335 -49.23 4.19 23.82
N ALA A 336 -48.58 3.52 24.77
CA ALA A 336 -49.22 2.48 25.58
C ALA A 336 -50.35 3.05 26.48
N ASN A 337 -51.31 2.20 26.81
CA ASN A 337 -52.52 2.59 27.57
C ASN A 337 -52.11 3.04 28.97
N THR A 338 -52.34 4.31 29.31
CA THR A 338 -52.05 4.92 30.61
C THR A 338 -52.80 4.29 31.78
N ILE A 339 -53.92 3.65 31.51
CA ILE A 339 -54.79 3.01 32.54
C ILE A 339 -54.12 1.75 33.11
N ASP A 340 -53.44 0.97 32.26
CA ASP A 340 -52.75 -0.25 32.71
C ASP A 340 -51.47 0.05 33.51
N ALA A 341 -50.81 1.17 33.23
CA ALA A 341 -49.59 1.61 33.94
C ALA A 341 -49.88 2.12 35.39
N LEU A 342 -51.13 2.52 35.66
CA LEU A 342 -51.55 2.99 36.99
C LEU A 342 -52.25 1.90 37.80
N LYS A 343 -52.63 0.77 37.22
CA LYS A 343 -53.49 -0.29 37.81
C LYS A 343 -52.69 -1.45 38.41
N TYR A 344 -51.38 -1.56 38.12
CA TYR A 344 -50.54 -2.59 38.75
C TYR A 344 -49.89 -2.05 40.05
N GLU A 345 -50.56 -2.24 41.15
CA GLU A 345 -49.96 -2.53 42.45
C GLU A 345 -49.78 -4.03 42.61
#